data_994397ba4f3fc5242f0a3501cdc54819
#
_entry.id   994397ba4f3fc5242f0a3501cdc54819
#
_cell.length_a   1.000
_cell.length_b   1.000
_cell.length_c   1.000
_cell.angle_alpha   90.00
_cell.angle_beta   90.00
_cell.angle_gamma   90.00
#
_symmetry.space_group_name_H-M   'P 1'
#
loop_
_entity.id
_entity.type
_entity.pdbx_description
1 polymer ?
#
loop_
_entity_poly.entity_id
_entity_poly.type
_entity_poly.pdbx_seq_one_letter_code
_entity_poly.pdbx_strand_id
1 'polypeptide(L)'
;IYNLQTDGDRNQKSLATAMEHFAIEQTRIAHDALGDAYNTALVCTHLNMEKGLADYHDAAQKLTTRLPKEHHGENNGPDPIEHVASESYATKSELFGDAAFVTPCCPLCSGEVRYSKWVNQGDQRYMALGECPTDGKLLVRLKFRKADDCTWSATRLTYQATDSME
;
A
#
# COMPACT_ATOMS: atom_id res chain seq x y z
N ILE A 1 -9.73 -5.73 -15.92
CA ILE A 1 -10.10 -6.27 -17.25
C ILE A 1 -9.22 -5.63 -18.32
N TYR A 2 -9.22 -4.27 -18.46
CA TYR A 2 -8.44 -3.57 -19.48
C TYR A 2 -6.97 -4.06 -19.55
N ASN A 3 -6.21 -3.99 -18.45
CA ASN A 3 -4.80 -4.41 -18.42
C ASN A 3 -4.58 -5.90 -18.80
N LEU A 4 -5.55 -6.77 -18.50
CA LEU A 4 -5.45 -8.19 -18.84
C LEU A 4 -5.61 -8.45 -20.34
N GLN A 5 -6.27 -7.54 -21.05
CA GLN A 5 -6.56 -7.68 -22.49
C GLN A 5 -5.68 -6.80 -23.38
N THR A 6 -4.87 -5.91 -22.78
CA THR A 6 -3.97 -5.00 -23.52
C THR A 6 -2.51 -5.35 -23.27
N ASP A 7 -1.87 -4.74 -22.29
CA ASP A 7 -0.44 -4.83 -22.03
C ASP A 7 -0.03 -5.82 -20.93
N GLY A 8 -1.02 -6.37 -20.20
CA GLY A 8 -0.77 -7.28 -19.07
C GLY A 8 -0.12 -6.63 -17.85
N ASP A 9 0.07 -5.30 -17.87
CA ASP A 9 0.63 -4.55 -16.76
C ASP A 9 -0.27 -4.64 -15.52
N ARG A 10 0.33 -4.72 -14.36
CA ARG A 10 -0.40 -4.78 -13.07
C ARG A 10 -0.76 -3.40 -12.53
N ASN A 11 -0.18 -2.34 -13.09
CA ASN A 11 -0.47 -0.97 -12.66
C ASN A 11 -1.82 -0.51 -13.19
N GLN A 12 -2.61 0.10 -12.32
CA GLN A 12 -3.89 0.67 -12.71
C GLN A 12 -3.67 1.82 -13.69
N LYS A 13 -4.31 1.74 -14.85
CA LYS A 13 -4.28 2.80 -15.86
C LYS A 13 -5.43 3.77 -15.64
N SER A 14 -5.25 5.03 -16.03
CA SER A 14 -6.32 6.03 -16.00
C SER A 14 -7.34 5.78 -17.12
N LEU A 15 -8.55 6.30 -16.96
CA LEU A 15 -9.56 6.26 -18.03
C LEU A 15 -9.06 6.99 -19.29
N ALA A 16 -8.36 8.11 -19.14
CA ALA A 16 -7.77 8.84 -20.25
C ALA A 16 -6.77 7.99 -21.05
N THR A 17 -5.88 7.24 -20.34
CA THR A 17 -4.93 6.32 -20.97
C THR A 17 -5.66 5.19 -21.75
N ALA A 18 -6.75 4.67 -21.20
CA ALA A 18 -7.52 3.63 -21.87
C ALA A 18 -8.26 4.17 -23.12
N MET A 19 -8.79 5.37 -23.04
CA MET A 19 -9.42 6.04 -24.19
C MET A 19 -8.39 6.32 -25.30
N GLU A 20 -7.21 6.83 -24.96
CA GLU A 20 -6.11 7.07 -25.89
C GLU A 20 -5.68 5.77 -26.60
N HIS A 21 -5.53 4.69 -25.84
CA HIS A 21 -5.17 3.37 -26.40
C HIS A 21 -6.14 2.87 -27.47
N PHE A 22 -7.43 3.11 -27.29
CA PHE A 22 -8.47 2.71 -28.25
C PHE A 22 -8.84 3.83 -29.26
N ALA A 23 -8.11 4.94 -29.27
CA ALA A 23 -8.39 6.11 -30.10
C ALA A 23 -9.84 6.65 -29.93
N ILE A 24 -10.36 6.59 -28.70
CA ILE A 24 -11.70 7.11 -28.35
C ILE A 24 -11.57 8.62 -28.12
N GLU A 25 -12.29 9.41 -28.91
CA GLU A 25 -12.36 10.85 -28.73
C GLU A 25 -13.13 11.21 -27.45
N GLN A 26 -12.56 12.10 -26.64
CA GLN A 26 -13.22 12.61 -25.44
C GLN A 26 -14.28 13.65 -25.82
N THR A 27 -15.56 13.23 -25.88
CA THR A 27 -16.69 14.08 -26.24
C THR A 27 -17.39 14.70 -25.03
N ARG A 28 -17.04 14.30 -23.79
CA ARG A 28 -17.62 14.78 -22.54
C ARG A 28 -16.56 15.28 -21.58
N ILE A 29 -16.97 16.17 -20.68
CA ILE A 29 -16.09 16.76 -19.67
C ILE A 29 -15.58 15.63 -18.75
N ALA A 30 -14.25 15.58 -18.54
CA ALA A 30 -13.64 14.67 -17.58
C ALA A 30 -13.96 15.12 -16.13
N HIS A 31 -13.97 14.16 -15.19
CA HIS A 31 -14.28 14.37 -13.78
C HIS A 31 -15.74 14.78 -13.51
N ASP A 32 -16.64 14.59 -14.49
CA ASP A 32 -18.06 14.56 -14.28
C ASP A 32 -18.54 13.10 -14.24
N ALA A 33 -19.34 12.75 -13.24
CA ALA A 33 -19.75 11.36 -13.01
C ALA A 33 -20.43 10.73 -14.24
N LEU A 34 -21.27 11.49 -14.95
CA LEU A 34 -21.95 11.02 -16.16
C LEU A 34 -20.97 10.90 -17.33
N GLY A 35 -20.03 11.87 -17.47
CA GLY A 35 -18.98 11.85 -18.48
C GLY A 35 -18.02 10.67 -18.29
N ASP A 36 -17.60 10.42 -17.08
CA ASP A 36 -16.69 9.31 -16.75
C ASP A 36 -17.38 7.95 -16.95
N ALA A 37 -18.67 7.82 -16.56
CA ALA A 37 -19.45 6.60 -16.80
C ALA A 37 -19.64 6.34 -18.31
N TYR A 38 -19.93 7.37 -19.09
CA TYR A 38 -20.06 7.26 -20.54
C TYR A 38 -18.74 6.84 -21.22
N ASN A 39 -17.65 7.51 -20.88
CA ASN A 39 -16.32 7.20 -21.42
C ASN A 39 -15.87 5.78 -21.01
N THR A 40 -16.17 5.36 -19.78
CA THR A 40 -15.94 3.98 -19.33
C THR A 40 -16.73 2.98 -20.16
N ALA A 41 -18.01 3.26 -20.44
CA ALA A 41 -18.83 2.40 -21.29
C ALA A 41 -18.26 2.28 -22.71
N LEU A 42 -17.75 3.37 -23.28
CA LEU A 42 -17.08 3.34 -24.59
C LEU A 42 -15.82 2.47 -24.57
N VAL A 43 -14.97 2.58 -23.55
CA VAL A 43 -13.80 1.68 -23.37
C VAL A 43 -14.25 0.23 -23.27
N CYS A 44 -15.32 -0.06 -22.53
CA CYS A 44 -15.85 -1.42 -22.41
C CYS A 44 -16.32 -2.01 -23.73
N THR A 45 -16.76 -1.21 -24.71
CA THR A 45 -17.15 -1.73 -26.05
C THR A 45 -15.96 -2.29 -26.84
N HIS A 46 -14.74 -1.88 -26.52
CA HIS A 46 -13.51 -2.38 -27.14
C HIS A 46 -12.90 -3.60 -26.41
N LEU A 47 -13.50 -4.01 -25.28
CA LEU A 47 -13.03 -5.14 -24.48
C LEU A 47 -13.99 -6.33 -24.62
N ASN A 48 -13.43 -7.54 -24.58
CA ASN A 48 -14.24 -8.74 -24.42
C ASN A 48 -14.64 -8.85 -22.93
N MET A 49 -15.82 -8.31 -22.59
CA MET A 49 -16.29 -8.25 -21.20
C MET A 49 -16.56 -9.64 -20.62
N GLU A 50 -17.11 -10.58 -21.41
CA GLU A 50 -17.40 -11.94 -20.97
C GLU A 50 -16.11 -12.67 -20.56
N LYS A 51 -15.11 -12.68 -21.45
CA LYS A 51 -13.79 -13.24 -21.17
C LYS A 51 -13.11 -12.49 -20.02
N GLY A 52 -13.16 -11.17 -20.02
CA GLY A 52 -12.53 -10.35 -19.00
C GLY A 52 -13.11 -10.56 -17.59
N LEU A 53 -14.40 -10.82 -17.48
CA LEU A 53 -15.06 -11.17 -16.21
C LEU A 53 -14.67 -12.58 -15.75
N ALA A 54 -14.63 -13.55 -16.67
CA ALA A 54 -14.17 -14.90 -16.35
C ALA A 54 -12.71 -14.91 -15.88
N ASP A 55 -11.80 -14.26 -16.64
CA ASP A 55 -10.39 -14.15 -16.29
C ASP A 55 -10.19 -13.41 -14.95
N TYR A 56 -11.00 -12.39 -14.67
CA TYR A 56 -10.96 -11.68 -13.38
C TYR A 56 -11.43 -12.56 -12.24
N HIS A 57 -12.49 -13.34 -12.45
CA HIS A 57 -12.99 -14.27 -11.45
C HIS A 57 -11.95 -15.32 -11.08
N ASP A 58 -11.27 -15.90 -12.07
CA ASP A 58 -10.18 -16.86 -11.87
C ASP A 58 -8.98 -16.22 -11.18
N ALA A 59 -8.63 -14.99 -11.55
CA ALA A 59 -7.56 -14.26 -10.88
C ALA A 59 -7.92 -13.91 -9.43
N ALA A 60 -9.18 -13.54 -9.17
CA ALA A 60 -9.67 -13.23 -7.82
C ALA A 60 -9.70 -14.50 -6.95
N GLN A 61 -10.13 -15.65 -7.49
CA GLN A 61 -10.08 -16.93 -6.76
C GLN A 61 -8.65 -17.34 -6.42
N LYS A 62 -7.70 -17.17 -7.35
CA LYS A 62 -6.28 -17.40 -7.10
C LYS A 62 -5.70 -16.47 -6.03
N LEU A 63 -6.24 -15.25 -5.90
CA LEU A 63 -5.87 -14.31 -4.85
C LEU A 63 -6.41 -14.70 -3.47
N THR A 64 -7.63 -15.24 -3.42
CA THR A 64 -8.26 -15.69 -2.15
C THR A 64 -7.71 -17.03 -1.66
N THR A 65 -7.23 -17.89 -2.55
CA THR A 65 -6.56 -19.16 -2.22
C THR A 65 -5.06 -19.01 -1.92
N ARG A 66 -4.49 -17.83 -2.11
CA ARG A 66 -3.15 -17.56 -1.61
C ARG A 66 -3.21 -17.51 -0.09
N LEU A 67 -2.64 -18.52 0.56
CA LEU A 67 -2.11 -18.45 1.92
C LEU A 67 -1.45 -17.08 2.17
N PRO A 68 -1.41 -16.57 3.42
CA PRO A 68 -0.77 -15.29 3.72
C PRO A 68 0.52 -15.22 2.93
N LYS A 69 0.61 -14.27 2.02
CA LYS A 69 1.83 -14.07 1.23
C LYS A 69 2.97 -13.91 2.23
N GLU A 70 3.86 -14.87 2.27
CA GLU A 70 5.24 -14.49 2.45
C GLU A 70 5.48 -13.37 1.43
N HIS A 71 5.76 -12.16 1.91
CA HIS A 71 5.94 -10.99 1.07
C HIS A 71 7.22 -11.15 0.23
N HIS A 72 7.19 -12.04 -0.76
CA HIS A 72 8.09 -11.99 -1.90
C HIS A 72 7.48 -11.04 -2.95
N GLY A 73 7.29 -9.78 -2.57
CA GLY A 73 7.24 -8.70 -3.53
C GLY A 73 8.69 -8.44 -3.93
N GLU A 74 8.94 -8.33 -5.21
CA GLU A 74 10.15 -7.71 -5.75
C GLU A 74 10.18 -6.22 -5.34
N ASN A 75 10.22 -5.95 -4.04
CA ASN A 75 10.70 -4.71 -3.49
C ASN A 75 12.21 -4.90 -3.42
N ASN A 76 12.96 -4.21 -4.25
CA ASN A 76 14.42 -4.10 -4.22
C ASN A 76 14.93 -3.45 -2.91
N GLY A 77 14.26 -3.68 -1.80
CA GLY A 77 14.63 -3.21 -0.47
C GLY A 77 14.88 -4.40 0.47
N PRO A 78 15.66 -4.20 1.54
CA PRO A 78 15.91 -5.23 2.53
C PRO A 78 14.60 -5.69 3.19
N ASP A 79 14.54 -6.96 3.57
CA ASP A 79 13.43 -7.49 4.34
C ASP A 79 13.36 -6.84 5.72
N PRO A 80 12.15 -6.58 6.25
CA PRO A 80 12.02 -6.05 7.61
C PRO A 80 12.48 -7.10 8.63
N ILE A 81 13.28 -6.68 9.60
CA ILE A 81 13.69 -7.52 10.74
C ILE A 81 12.55 -7.73 11.74
N GLU A 82 11.51 -6.88 11.66
CA GLU A 82 10.32 -7.00 12.49
C GLU A 82 9.08 -6.49 11.76
N HIS A 83 7.96 -7.19 11.92
CA HIS A 83 6.65 -6.83 11.40
C HIS A 83 5.59 -7.03 12.48
N VAL A 84 4.98 -5.95 12.95
CA VAL A 84 3.97 -5.97 14.02
C VAL A 84 2.73 -5.22 13.58
N ALA A 85 1.56 -5.80 13.84
CA ALA A 85 0.28 -5.12 13.73
C ALA A 85 -0.16 -4.63 15.12
N SER A 86 -0.72 -3.42 15.19
CA SER A 86 -1.29 -2.89 16.42
C SER A 86 -2.67 -3.51 16.72
N GLU A 87 -3.12 -3.33 17.93
CA GLU A 87 -4.54 -3.45 18.28
C GLU A 87 -5.35 -2.30 17.64
N SER A 88 -6.67 -2.33 17.83
CA SER A 88 -7.57 -1.26 17.38
C SER A 88 -7.71 -0.19 18.45
N TYR A 89 -7.65 1.09 18.04
CA TYR A 89 -7.77 2.28 18.87
C TYR A 89 -8.96 3.12 18.42
N ALA A 90 -9.58 3.84 19.36
CA ALA A 90 -10.69 4.73 19.02
C ALA A 90 -10.23 5.93 18.19
N THR A 91 -9.02 6.42 18.40
CA THR A 91 -8.47 7.56 17.66
C THR A 91 -7.04 7.30 17.16
N LYS A 92 -6.68 7.98 16.08
CA LYS A 92 -5.30 7.96 15.57
C LYS A 92 -4.30 8.55 16.58
N SER A 93 -4.73 9.50 17.40
CA SER A 93 -3.89 10.13 18.41
C SER A 93 -3.53 9.16 19.53
N GLU A 94 -4.48 8.34 19.98
CA GLU A 94 -4.23 7.27 20.96
C GLU A 94 -3.22 6.26 20.42
N LEU A 95 -3.44 5.78 19.19
CA LEU A 95 -2.50 4.85 18.54
C LEU A 95 -1.09 5.46 18.43
N PHE A 96 -0.98 6.74 18.03
CA PHE A 96 0.31 7.41 17.92
C PHE A 96 0.96 7.69 19.28
N GLY A 97 0.16 7.77 20.35
CA GLY A 97 0.60 7.93 21.75
C GLY A 97 1.04 6.63 22.42
N ASP A 98 0.77 5.47 21.81
CA ASP A 98 1.24 4.17 22.34
C ASP A 98 2.74 4.00 22.11
N ALA A 99 3.54 4.36 23.10
CA ALA A 99 5.00 4.28 23.02
C ALA A 99 5.50 2.87 22.83
N ALA A 100 4.82 1.85 23.37
CA ALA A 100 5.22 0.46 23.21
C ALA A 100 5.11 -0.01 21.75
N PHE A 101 4.15 0.55 21.01
CA PHE A 101 3.97 0.27 19.60
C PHE A 101 4.79 1.21 18.70
N VAL A 102 4.78 2.53 19.00
CA VAL A 102 5.38 3.57 18.13
C VAL A 102 6.88 3.68 18.29
N THR A 103 7.39 3.55 19.52
CA THR A 103 8.83 3.65 19.85
C THR A 103 9.30 2.45 20.68
N PRO A 104 9.23 1.23 20.09
CA PRO A 104 9.60 0.02 20.81
C PRO A 104 11.09 -0.07 21.13
N CYS A 105 11.45 -1.01 21.99
CA CYS A 105 12.82 -1.45 22.14
C CYS A 105 13.38 -2.08 20.85
N CYS A 106 14.67 -2.22 20.77
CA CYS A 106 15.34 -2.86 19.64
C CYS A 106 14.86 -4.31 19.47
N PRO A 107 14.40 -4.73 18.29
CA PRO A 107 13.94 -6.10 18.08
C PRO A 107 15.07 -7.15 18.12
N LEU A 108 16.32 -6.73 18.01
CA LEU A 108 17.49 -7.62 18.02
C LEU A 108 18.04 -7.88 19.43
N CYS A 109 18.20 -6.81 20.24
CA CYS A 109 18.80 -6.93 21.58
C CYS A 109 17.84 -6.55 22.71
N SER A 110 16.61 -6.12 22.42
CA SER A 110 15.64 -5.61 23.39
C SER A 110 16.12 -4.37 24.18
N GLY A 111 17.20 -3.73 23.76
CA GLY A 111 17.73 -2.53 24.36
C GLY A 111 16.92 -1.28 23.96
N GLU A 112 17.12 -0.20 24.73
CA GLU A 112 16.51 1.10 24.46
C GLU A 112 16.98 1.69 23.13
N VAL A 113 16.05 2.26 22.36
CA VAL A 113 16.31 2.90 21.06
C VAL A 113 15.98 4.38 21.15
N ARG A 114 16.87 5.25 20.69
CA ARG A 114 16.59 6.68 20.51
C ARG A 114 15.96 6.89 19.16
N TYR A 115 14.76 7.44 19.14
CA TYR A 115 14.03 7.73 17.90
C TYR A 115 14.17 9.19 17.49
N SER A 116 14.35 9.43 16.19
CA SER A 116 14.23 10.74 15.58
C SER A 116 12.79 11.22 15.58
N LYS A 117 12.53 12.45 15.11
CA LYS A 117 11.16 12.90 14.86
C LYS A 117 10.52 12.05 13.75
N TRP A 118 9.24 11.72 13.92
CA TRP A 118 8.45 11.06 12.90
C TRP A 118 8.20 11.98 11.71
N VAL A 119 8.52 11.52 10.51
CA VAL A 119 8.31 12.23 9.25
C VAL A 119 7.10 11.63 8.54
N ASN A 120 6.13 12.48 8.20
CA ASN A 120 4.97 12.08 7.43
C ASN A 120 5.35 11.88 5.96
N GLN A 121 5.04 10.72 5.40
CA GLN A 121 5.34 10.32 4.01
C GLN A 121 4.09 10.37 3.10
N GLY A 122 2.98 10.93 3.57
CA GLY A 122 1.69 10.85 2.89
C GLY A 122 0.98 9.50 3.12
N ASP A 123 -0.27 9.39 2.66
CA ASP A 123 -1.08 8.17 2.71
C ASP A 123 -1.09 7.46 4.07
N GLN A 124 -1.15 8.23 5.17
CA GLN A 124 -1.12 7.72 6.54
C GLN A 124 0.16 6.92 6.87
N ARG A 125 1.27 7.22 6.20
CA ARG A 125 2.57 6.59 6.41
C ARG A 125 3.51 7.54 7.15
N TYR A 126 4.29 6.99 8.07
CA TYR A 126 5.28 7.72 8.86
C TYR A 126 6.57 6.93 8.90
N MET A 127 7.69 7.64 8.98
CA MET A 127 9.02 7.06 9.14
C MET A 127 9.77 7.76 10.25
N ALA A 128 10.58 7.00 10.98
CA ALA A 128 11.57 7.51 11.92
C ALA A 128 12.85 6.69 11.86
N LEU A 129 13.97 7.32 12.15
CA LEU A 129 15.23 6.62 12.40
C LEU A 129 15.33 6.34 13.91
N GLY A 130 15.71 5.11 14.24
CA GLY A 130 16.06 4.68 15.57
C GLY A 130 17.56 4.44 15.67
N GLU A 131 18.17 4.76 16.78
CA GLU A 131 19.56 4.45 17.08
C GLU A 131 19.64 3.53 18.29
N CYS A 132 20.03 2.29 18.05
CA CYS A 132 20.31 1.31 19.09
C CYS A 132 21.83 1.33 19.41
N PRO A 133 22.22 1.49 20.67
CA PRO A 133 23.65 1.51 21.04
C PRO A 133 24.39 0.22 20.68
N THR A 134 23.68 -0.91 20.62
CA THR A 134 24.26 -2.23 20.35
C THR A 134 24.20 -2.60 18.86
N ASP A 135 23.05 -2.38 18.23
CA ASP A 135 22.76 -2.91 16.88
C ASP A 135 22.79 -1.83 15.78
N GLY A 136 23.08 -0.58 16.17
CA GLY A 136 23.22 0.53 15.23
C GLY A 136 21.90 1.15 14.80
N LYS A 137 21.86 1.64 13.57
CA LYS A 137 20.73 2.40 13.04
C LYS A 137 19.57 1.49 12.57
N LEU A 138 18.38 1.88 12.91
CA LEU A 138 17.11 1.23 12.52
C LEU A 138 16.26 2.21 11.73
N LEU A 139 15.58 1.74 10.70
CA LEU A 139 14.51 2.48 10.00
C LEU A 139 13.16 1.89 10.41
N VAL A 140 12.30 2.70 11.02
CA VAL A 140 10.97 2.27 11.42
C VAL A 140 9.91 2.96 10.57
N ARG A 141 9.01 2.17 10.01
CA ARG A 141 7.90 2.62 9.17
C ARG A 141 6.58 2.24 9.82
N LEU A 142 5.67 3.21 9.92
CA LEU A 142 4.29 3.01 10.37
C LEU A 142 3.34 3.27 9.21
N LYS A 143 2.34 2.40 9.05
CA LYS A 143 1.22 2.60 8.15
C LYS A 143 -0.08 2.51 8.93
N PHE A 144 -0.77 3.63 9.06
CA PHE A 144 -2.07 3.70 9.73
C PHE A 144 -3.20 3.33 8.76
N ARG A 145 -4.23 2.71 9.31
CA ARG A 145 -5.46 2.37 8.60
C ARG A 145 -6.66 2.75 9.46
N LYS A 146 -7.66 3.34 8.84
CA LYS A 146 -8.97 3.55 9.45
C LYS A 146 -9.89 2.44 8.96
N ALA A 147 -10.54 1.75 9.88
CA ALA A 147 -11.54 0.73 9.56
C ALA A 147 -12.93 1.37 9.35
N ASP A 148 -13.87 0.59 8.81
CA ASP A 148 -15.23 1.05 8.52
C ASP A 148 -16.01 1.42 9.79
N ASP A 149 -15.70 0.81 10.92
CA ASP A 149 -16.23 1.11 12.25
C ASP A 149 -15.61 2.37 12.91
N CYS A 150 -14.83 3.13 12.13
CA CYS A 150 -14.09 4.31 12.55
C CYS A 150 -12.94 4.07 13.53
N THR A 151 -12.59 2.85 13.85
CA THR A 151 -11.39 2.53 14.63
C THR A 151 -10.11 2.69 13.81
N TRP A 152 -8.97 2.81 14.49
CA TRP A 152 -7.66 2.94 13.87
C TRP A 152 -6.76 1.77 14.26
N SER A 153 -6.03 1.29 13.29
CA SER A 153 -4.95 0.32 13.47
C SER A 153 -3.71 0.75 12.70
N ALA A 154 -2.58 0.17 13.00
CA ALA A 154 -1.36 0.40 12.23
C ALA A 154 -0.54 -0.87 12.07
N THR A 155 0.30 -0.86 11.05
CA THR A 155 1.36 -1.85 10.85
C THR A 155 2.69 -1.15 11.06
N ARG A 156 3.58 -1.74 11.87
CA ARG A 156 4.97 -1.32 12.05
C ARG A 156 5.90 -2.29 11.34
N LEU A 157 6.84 -1.74 10.59
CA LEU A 157 7.93 -2.46 9.95
C LEU A 157 9.24 -1.84 10.44
N THR A 158 10.14 -2.66 10.95
CA THR A 158 11.48 -2.24 11.38
C THR A 158 12.51 -2.88 10.47
N TYR A 159 13.45 -2.09 9.99
CA TYR A 159 14.55 -2.50 9.12
C TYR A 159 15.88 -2.13 9.79
N GLN A 160 16.91 -2.92 9.56
CA GLN A 160 18.26 -2.47 9.84
C GLN A 160 18.67 -1.45 8.77
N ALA A 161 18.96 -0.22 9.17
CA ALA A 161 19.36 0.81 8.22
C ALA A 161 20.77 0.55 7.74
N THR A 162 20.96 0.63 6.42
CA THR A 162 22.28 0.65 5.78
C THR A 162 22.62 2.08 5.40
N ASP A 163 23.89 2.40 5.21
CA ASP A 163 24.36 3.75 4.85
C ASP A 163 23.73 4.29 3.56
N SER A 164 23.12 3.42 2.75
CA SER A 164 22.38 3.79 1.54
C SER A 164 20.94 4.24 1.78
N MET A 165 20.46 4.23 3.03
CA MET A 165 19.08 4.59 3.41
C MET A 165 18.99 5.97 4.12
N GLU A 166 20.09 6.70 4.22
CA GLU A 166 20.15 8.05 4.80
C GLU A 166 19.71 9.16 3.84
#